data_5674d81def2d5fbeea9edf0621b4c999
#
_entry.id   5674d81def2d5fbeea9edf0621b4c999
#
_cell.length_a   1.000
_cell.length_b   1.000
_cell.length_c   1.000
_cell.angle_alpha   90.00
_cell.angle_beta   90.00
_cell.angle_gamma   90.00
#
_symmetry.space_group_name_H-M   'P 1'
#
loop_
_entity.id
_entity.type
_entity.pdbx_description
1 polymer ?
#
loop_
_entity_poly.entity_id
_entity_poly.type
_entity_poly.pdbx_seq_one_letter_code
_entity_poly.pdbx_strand_id
1 'polypeptide(L)'
;MKKTMMTLCALGLMFAGCSKQSGSDNPLLQEWDTPFQTAPFEKIKVEHYLPAFEAAIAEHDKEIQAIIDNAEAPTFDNTIAALDYSGQTLSKVAGVFYNMMAANTSEELQKVNEKIGPLMATHSDNVSMNAKLFEKIKAVYDAKDSQNYTGEQLALLEKTYNKFVRSGALLDAAKQEELRKVNAELTKVEAKFDANLLKETKAYQLVVEKEEDLKGLPQGEKEKAAALAKSEGKE
;
A
#
# COMPACT_ATOMS: atom_id res chain seq x y z
N MET A 1 50.53 -61.52 14.39
CA MET A 1 50.38 -60.28 15.08
C MET A 1 49.72 -59.26 14.11
N LYS A 2 48.39 -59.16 14.16
CA LYS A 2 47.59 -58.30 13.27
C LYS A 2 47.14 -57.11 14.10
N LYS A 3 47.58 -55.90 13.74
CA LYS A 3 47.10 -54.65 14.32
C LYS A 3 45.93 -54.16 13.51
N THR A 4 44.77 -54.18 14.13
CA THR A 4 43.52 -53.63 13.59
C THR A 4 43.52 -52.14 13.87
N MET A 5 43.52 -51.33 12.83
CA MET A 5 43.42 -49.88 12.91
C MET A 5 41.92 -49.50 12.83
N MET A 6 41.43 -48.97 13.91
CA MET A 6 40.04 -48.55 14.06
C MET A 6 39.91 -47.11 13.56
N THR A 7 39.29 -46.93 12.41
CA THR A 7 39.03 -45.59 11.83
C THR A 7 37.74 -45.04 12.47
N LEU A 8 37.89 -44.01 13.26
CA LEU A 8 36.78 -43.27 13.91
C LEU A 8 36.21 -42.27 12.89
N CYS A 9 35.06 -42.59 12.28
CA CYS A 9 34.31 -41.61 11.50
C CYS A 9 33.58 -40.64 12.45
N ALA A 10 34.13 -39.46 12.55
CA ALA A 10 33.44 -38.34 13.18
C ALA A 10 32.31 -37.84 12.25
N LEU A 11 31.07 -38.19 12.58
CA LEU A 11 29.88 -37.60 11.95
C LEU A 11 29.74 -36.16 12.43
N GLY A 12 30.17 -35.19 11.62
CA GLY A 12 29.88 -33.79 11.81
C GLY A 12 28.40 -33.53 11.60
N LEU A 13 27.63 -33.40 12.65
CA LEU A 13 26.29 -32.83 12.65
C LEU A 13 26.42 -31.35 12.27
N MET A 14 26.22 -31.04 10.99
CA MET A 14 25.92 -29.67 10.57
C MET A 14 24.55 -29.31 11.14
N PHE A 15 24.52 -28.60 12.25
CA PHE A 15 23.37 -27.80 12.62
C PHE A 15 23.20 -26.74 11.55
N ALA A 16 22.32 -27.00 10.60
CA ALA A 16 21.72 -25.94 9.82
C ALA A 16 20.96 -25.06 10.83
N GLY A 17 21.62 -24.04 11.32
CA GLY A 17 20.97 -22.98 12.04
C GLY A 17 19.95 -22.35 11.10
N CYS A 18 18.68 -22.70 11.26
CA CYS A 18 17.60 -21.83 10.82
C CYS A 18 17.85 -20.51 11.51
N SER A 19 18.44 -19.54 10.81
CA SER A 19 18.34 -18.14 11.19
C SER A 19 16.84 -17.86 11.21
N LYS A 20 16.24 -17.86 12.40
CA LYS A 20 15.00 -17.15 12.63
C LYS A 20 15.30 -15.73 12.15
N GLN A 21 14.85 -15.42 10.95
CA GLN A 21 14.67 -14.05 10.52
C GLN A 21 13.85 -13.43 11.64
N SER A 22 14.45 -12.54 12.41
CA SER A 22 13.77 -11.84 13.49
C SER A 22 12.63 -11.09 12.82
N GLY A 23 11.45 -11.71 12.82
CA GLY A 23 10.23 -11.04 12.37
C GLY A 23 10.15 -9.76 13.17
N SER A 24 10.05 -8.63 12.51
CA SER A 24 9.80 -7.34 13.14
C SER A 24 8.63 -7.54 14.12
N ASP A 25 8.75 -7.08 15.36
CA ASP A 25 7.66 -7.11 16.35
C ASP A 25 6.46 -6.25 15.93
N ASN A 26 6.53 -5.63 14.75
CA ASN A 26 5.48 -4.80 14.18
C ASN A 26 4.27 -5.64 13.78
N PRO A 27 3.10 -5.44 14.42
CA PRO A 27 1.90 -6.25 14.16
C PRO A 27 1.36 -6.11 12.73
N LEU A 28 1.71 -5.05 12.00
CA LEU A 28 1.32 -4.86 10.59
C LEU A 28 2.07 -5.80 9.63
N LEU A 29 3.25 -6.29 10.02
CA LEU A 29 4.11 -7.16 9.21
C LEU A 29 3.96 -8.65 9.55
N GLN A 30 3.20 -8.97 10.60
CA GLN A 30 2.95 -10.35 11.01
C GLN A 30 1.72 -10.94 10.33
N GLU A 31 1.61 -12.25 10.31
CA GLU A 31 0.33 -12.92 10.03
C GLU A 31 -0.66 -12.65 11.17
N TRP A 32 -1.92 -12.42 10.81
CA TRP A 32 -2.95 -12.12 11.79
C TRP A 32 -3.74 -13.37 12.15
N ASP A 33 -3.55 -13.86 13.37
CA ASP A 33 -4.33 -14.95 13.98
C ASP A 33 -5.57 -14.38 14.70
N THR A 34 -6.39 -13.68 13.94
CA THR A 34 -7.62 -13.04 14.39
C THR A 34 -8.80 -13.61 13.61
N PRO A 35 -10.03 -13.57 14.15
CA PRO A 35 -11.21 -13.98 13.39
C PRO A 35 -11.28 -13.26 12.04
N PHE A 36 -11.48 -14.02 10.97
CA PHE A 36 -11.52 -13.51 9.58
C PHE A 36 -10.25 -12.79 9.12
N GLN A 37 -9.11 -13.01 9.79
CA GLN A 37 -7.84 -12.33 9.49
C GLN A 37 -7.97 -10.79 9.51
N THR A 38 -8.80 -10.25 10.39
CA THR A 38 -8.93 -8.80 10.59
C THR A 38 -7.68 -8.25 11.25
N ALA A 39 -7.34 -6.98 10.96
CA ALA A 39 -6.20 -6.34 11.59
C ALA A 39 -6.33 -6.30 13.13
N PRO A 40 -5.29 -6.64 13.89
CA PRO A 40 -5.32 -6.58 15.36
C PRO A 40 -5.20 -5.13 15.84
N PHE A 41 -6.27 -4.33 15.64
CA PHE A 41 -6.27 -2.88 15.90
C PHE A 41 -5.83 -2.51 17.32
N GLU A 42 -6.12 -3.37 18.31
CA GLU A 42 -5.71 -3.16 19.72
C GLU A 42 -4.18 -3.24 19.93
N LYS A 43 -3.45 -3.83 18.98
CA LYS A 43 -1.98 -3.95 19.02
C LYS A 43 -1.28 -2.93 18.12
N ILE A 44 -2.02 -2.34 17.17
CA ILE A 44 -1.45 -1.40 16.20
C ILE A 44 -1.40 -0.01 16.84
N LYS A 45 -0.23 0.61 16.78
CA LYS A 45 0.01 1.98 17.24
C LYS A 45 0.49 2.84 16.08
N VAL A 46 0.40 4.16 16.23
CA VAL A 46 0.81 5.12 15.19
C VAL A 46 2.27 4.95 14.79
N GLU A 47 3.14 4.65 15.76
CA GLU A 47 4.57 4.40 15.54
C GLU A 47 4.88 3.17 14.67
N HIS A 48 3.93 2.25 14.49
CA HIS A 48 4.12 1.05 13.68
C HIS A 48 4.00 1.31 12.18
N TYR A 49 3.26 2.35 11.76
CA TYR A 49 2.93 2.54 10.35
C TYR A 49 4.15 2.86 9.48
N LEU A 50 4.93 3.89 9.82
CA LEU A 50 6.06 4.28 8.97
C LEU A 50 7.08 3.16 8.77
N PRO A 51 7.57 2.47 9.83
CA PRO A 51 8.46 1.33 9.65
C PRO A 51 7.84 0.16 8.87
N ALA A 52 6.51 -0.06 8.99
CA ALA A 52 5.82 -1.09 8.22
C ALA A 52 5.77 -0.76 6.72
N PHE A 53 5.51 0.50 6.36
CA PHE A 53 5.57 0.94 4.97
C PHE A 53 6.97 0.80 4.38
N GLU A 54 8.01 1.23 5.11
CA GLU A 54 9.40 1.11 4.66
C GLU A 54 9.79 -0.34 4.40
N ALA A 55 9.43 -1.25 5.32
CA ALA A 55 9.71 -2.68 5.17
C ALA A 55 8.91 -3.30 4.02
N ALA A 56 7.63 -2.98 3.88
CA ALA A 56 6.76 -3.50 2.84
C ALA A 56 7.13 -2.97 1.44
N ILE A 57 7.59 -1.73 1.32
CA ILE A 57 8.15 -1.18 0.08
C ILE A 57 9.41 -1.94 -0.30
N ALA A 58 10.33 -2.16 0.65
CA ALA A 58 11.57 -2.89 0.39
C ALA A 58 11.33 -4.37 0.03
N GLU A 59 10.26 -4.98 0.53
CA GLU A 59 9.82 -6.32 0.11
C GLU A 59 9.29 -6.30 -1.32
N HIS A 60 8.37 -5.38 -1.63
CA HIS A 60 7.81 -5.23 -2.97
C HIS A 60 8.89 -4.91 -4.01
N ASP A 61 9.89 -4.07 -3.69
CA ASP A 61 11.03 -3.80 -4.58
C ASP A 61 11.79 -5.09 -4.94
N LYS A 62 11.95 -6.03 -4.00
CA LYS A 62 12.57 -7.32 -4.28
C LYS A 62 11.72 -8.21 -5.18
N GLU A 63 10.39 -8.20 -4.99
CA GLU A 63 9.46 -8.94 -5.85
C GLU A 63 9.48 -8.39 -7.28
N ILE A 64 9.46 -7.07 -7.45
CA ILE A 64 9.60 -6.40 -8.75
C ILE A 64 10.95 -6.76 -9.38
N GLN A 65 12.03 -6.70 -8.61
CA GLN A 65 13.37 -7.06 -9.11
C GLN A 65 13.44 -8.53 -9.55
N ALA A 66 12.76 -9.45 -8.84
CA ALA A 66 12.70 -10.86 -9.24
C ALA A 66 11.99 -11.06 -10.59
N ILE A 67 10.93 -10.28 -10.87
CA ILE A 67 10.27 -10.29 -12.19
C ILE A 67 11.23 -9.78 -13.26
N ILE A 68 11.95 -8.70 -12.99
CA ILE A 68 12.90 -8.09 -13.92
C ILE A 68 14.05 -9.05 -14.25
N ASP A 69 14.60 -9.72 -13.24
CA ASP A 69 15.79 -10.57 -13.36
C ASP A 69 15.45 -11.99 -13.86
N ASN A 70 14.18 -12.35 -13.99
CA ASN A 70 13.80 -13.63 -14.57
C ASN A 70 14.32 -13.74 -16.01
N ALA A 71 15.22 -14.71 -16.24
CA ALA A 71 15.87 -14.93 -17.53
C ALA A 71 14.97 -15.61 -18.58
N GLU A 72 13.82 -16.14 -18.18
CA GLU A 72 12.85 -16.77 -19.08
C GLU A 72 12.16 -15.72 -19.96
N ALA A 73 11.68 -16.14 -21.14
CA ALA A 73 10.87 -15.28 -21.98
C ALA A 73 9.64 -14.78 -21.22
N PRO A 74 9.27 -13.50 -21.35
CA PRO A 74 8.08 -12.96 -20.69
C PRO A 74 6.80 -13.68 -21.13
N THR A 75 6.03 -14.10 -20.12
CA THR A 75 4.72 -14.73 -20.29
C THR A 75 3.67 -14.02 -19.44
N PHE A 76 2.40 -14.33 -19.64
CA PHE A 76 1.34 -13.84 -18.75
C PHE A 76 1.64 -14.20 -17.29
N ASP A 77 2.00 -15.46 -17.02
CA ASP A 77 2.18 -15.94 -15.64
C ASP A 77 3.42 -15.35 -14.96
N ASN A 78 4.59 -15.36 -15.64
CA ASN A 78 5.84 -14.91 -15.02
C ASN A 78 6.02 -13.39 -15.03
N THR A 79 5.12 -12.64 -15.67
CA THR A 79 5.21 -11.17 -15.78
C THR A 79 3.94 -10.50 -15.29
N ILE A 80 2.79 -10.77 -15.91
CA ILE A 80 1.54 -10.04 -15.61
C ILE A 80 0.93 -10.54 -14.30
N ALA A 81 0.75 -11.85 -14.15
CA ALA A 81 0.22 -12.43 -12.92
C ALA A 81 1.20 -12.24 -11.76
N ALA A 82 2.50 -12.44 -11.99
CA ALA A 82 3.52 -12.19 -10.97
C ALA A 82 3.50 -10.74 -10.47
N LEU A 83 3.33 -9.76 -11.37
CA LEU A 83 3.20 -8.35 -11.00
C LEU A 83 1.88 -8.07 -10.24
N ASP A 84 0.76 -8.67 -10.65
CA ASP A 84 -0.54 -8.50 -9.99
C ASP A 84 -0.54 -9.07 -8.57
N TYR A 85 0.18 -10.18 -8.36
CA TYR A 85 0.36 -10.79 -7.04
C TYR A 85 1.42 -10.13 -6.18
N SER A 86 2.28 -9.27 -6.72
CA SER A 86 3.31 -8.59 -5.95
C SER A 86 2.74 -7.52 -5.01
N GLY A 87 3.50 -7.15 -3.98
CA GLY A 87 3.13 -6.08 -3.04
C GLY A 87 2.00 -6.41 -2.07
N GLN A 88 1.74 -7.69 -1.78
CA GLN A 88 0.68 -8.11 -0.86
C GLN A 88 0.86 -7.49 0.54
N THR A 89 2.09 -7.51 1.09
CA THR A 89 2.41 -6.91 2.38
C THR A 89 2.16 -5.40 2.35
N LEU A 90 2.58 -4.72 1.28
CA LEU A 90 2.36 -3.29 1.12
C LEU A 90 0.86 -2.95 1.02
N SER A 91 0.11 -3.73 0.27
CA SER A 91 -1.35 -3.58 0.15
C SER A 91 -2.06 -3.77 1.49
N LYS A 92 -1.63 -4.76 2.28
CA LYS A 92 -2.14 -5.02 3.63
C LYS A 92 -1.88 -3.85 4.57
N VAL A 93 -0.65 -3.35 4.63
CA VAL A 93 -0.26 -2.22 5.48
C VAL A 93 -1.00 -0.95 5.06
N ALA A 94 -1.04 -0.66 3.76
CA ALA A 94 -1.73 0.49 3.20
C ALA A 94 -3.25 0.44 3.47
N GLY A 95 -3.87 -0.73 3.31
CA GLY A 95 -5.29 -0.93 3.59
C GLY A 95 -5.65 -0.57 5.03
N VAL A 96 -4.88 -1.02 6.02
CA VAL A 96 -5.12 -0.66 7.43
C VAL A 96 -4.91 0.83 7.66
N PHE A 97 -3.80 1.39 7.17
CA PHE A 97 -3.46 2.78 7.38
C PHE A 97 -4.51 3.73 6.80
N TYR A 98 -4.85 3.59 5.53
CA TYR A 98 -5.79 4.50 4.88
C TYR A 98 -7.23 4.33 5.37
N ASN A 99 -7.62 3.13 5.82
CA ASN A 99 -8.90 2.97 6.52
C ASN A 99 -8.93 3.73 7.85
N MET A 100 -7.83 3.70 8.63
CA MET A 100 -7.74 4.48 9.87
C MET A 100 -7.70 5.98 9.59
N MET A 101 -7.00 6.42 8.54
CA MET A 101 -7.01 7.81 8.10
C MET A 101 -8.42 8.30 7.75
N ALA A 102 -9.23 7.47 7.09
CA ALA A 102 -10.59 7.83 6.68
C ALA A 102 -11.61 7.78 7.83
N ALA A 103 -11.53 6.75 8.70
CA ALA A 103 -12.57 6.47 9.69
C ALA A 103 -12.26 7.03 11.09
N ASN A 104 -10.98 7.12 11.46
CA ASN A 104 -10.56 7.52 12.81
C ASN A 104 -9.21 8.24 12.79
N THR A 105 -9.11 9.31 12.02
CA THR A 105 -7.86 10.07 11.91
C THR A 105 -7.52 10.85 13.18
N SER A 106 -6.23 11.10 13.38
CA SER A 106 -5.69 11.98 14.42
C SER A 106 -4.58 12.86 13.85
N GLU A 107 -4.20 13.91 14.56
CA GLU A 107 -3.05 14.75 14.16
C GLU A 107 -1.76 13.95 14.01
N GLU A 108 -1.57 12.92 14.84
CA GLU A 108 -0.41 12.05 14.79
C GLU A 108 -0.41 11.19 13.50
N LEU A 109 -1.57 10.61 13.14
CA LEU A 109 -1.72 9.88 11.88
C LEU A 109 -1.51 10.77 10.66
N GLN A 110 -2.01 12.02 10.70
CA GLN A 110 -1.80 13.00 9.63
C GLN A 110 -0.30 13.32 9.44
N LYS A 111 0.45 13.52 10.53
CA LYS A 111 1.91 13.73 10.49
C LYS A 111 2.66 12.50 9.94
N VAL A 112 2.16 11.30 10.20
CA VAL A 112 2.72 10.08 9.61
C VAL A 112 2.40 10.01 8.12
N ASN A 113 1.18 10.39 7.70
CA ASN A 113 0.78 10.44 6.29
C ASN A 113 1.64 11.41 5.47
N GLU A 114 2.01 12.56 6.04
CA GLU A 114 2.95 13.50 5.39
C GLU A 114 4.29 12.87 5.02
N LYS A 115 4.71 11.82 5.75
CA LYS A 115 5.94 11.06 5.46
C LYS A 115 5.69 9.88 4.51
N ILE A 116 4.57 9.18 4.68
CA ILE A 116 4.22 8.00 3.88
C ILE A 116 3.88 8.40 2.44
N GLY A 117 3.15 9.50 2.24
CA GLY A 117 2.74 9.95 0.91
C GLY A 117 3.90 10.06 -0.09
N PRO A 118 4.98 10.81 0.22
CA PRO A 118 6.16 10.90 -0.66
C PRO A 118 6.86 9.56 -0.89
N LEU A 119 6.93 8.66 0.12
CA LEU A 119 7.51 7.32 -0.04
C LEU A 119 6.70 6.49 -1.03
N MET A 120 5.39 6.48 -0.89
CA MET A 120 4.48 5.76 -1.79
C MET A 120 4.51 6.31 -3.20
N ALA A 121 4.53 7.63 -3.37
CA ALA A 121 4.64 8.27 -4.68
C ALA A 121 5.96 7.88 -5.37
N THR A 122 7.08 7.98 -4.67
CA THR A 122 8.39 7.62 -5.19
C THR A 122 8.45 6.13 -5.58
N HIS A 123 7.94 5.24 -4.72
CA HIS A 123 7.87 3.81 -5.00
C HIS A 123 7.00 3.51 -6.22
N SER A 124 5.81 4.11 -6.31
CA SER A 124 4.91 3.98 -7.47
C SER A 124 5.58 4.41 -8.78
N ASP A 125 6.28 5.55 -8.77
CA ASP A 125 7.02 6.04 -9.92
C ASP A 125 8.18 5.11 -10.30
N ASN A 126 8.91 4.56 -9.31
CA ASN A 126 10.01 3.63 -9.54
C ASN A 126 9.53 2.33 -10.20
N VAL A 127 8.36 1.83 -9.84
CA VAL A 127 7.77 0.63 -10.46
C VAL A 127 7.22 0.98 -11.85
N SER A 128 6.36 2.00 -11.95
CA SER A 128 5.61 2.30 -13.18
C SER A 128 6.45 2.89 -14.31
N MET A 129 7.58 3.53 -14.00
CA MET A 129 8.54 4.07 -14.96
C MET A 129 9.77 3.16 -15.14
N ASN A 130 9.74 1.92 -14.64
CA ASN A 130 10.86 0.99 -14.81
C ASN A 130 10.87 0.45 -16.24
N ALA A 131 11.90 0.83 -17.00
CA ALA A 131 12.02 0.47 -18.41
C ALA A 131 12.11 -1.05 -18.62
N LYS A 132 12.90 -1.77 -17.80
CA LYS A 132 13.08 -3.22 -17.94
C LYS A 132 11.79 -3.99 -17.62
N LEU A 133 11.06 -3.56 -16.59
CA LEU A 133 9.77 -4.15 -16.27
C LEU A 133 8.76 -3.88 -17.39
N PHE A 134 8.73 -2.66 -17.90
CA PHE A 134 7.83 -2.29 -19.01
C PHE A 134 8.15 -3.04 -20.30
N GLU A 135 9.42 -3.27 -20.62
CA GLU A 135 9.81 -4.11 -21.78
C GLU A 135 9.22 -5.52 -21.68
N LYS A 136 9.22 -6.14 -20.49
CA LYS A 136 8.59 -7.45 -20.28
C LYS A 136 7.08 -7.40 -20.46
N ILE A 137 6.43 -6.41 -19.84
CA ILE A 137 4.97 -6.19 -19.96
C ILE A 137 4.59 -5.98 -21.44
N LYS A 138 5.36 -5.15 -22.14
CA LYS A 138 5.14 -4.86 -23.57
C LYS A 138 5.31 -6.11 -24.43
N ALA A 139 6.31 -6.96 -24.16
CA ALA A 139 6.50 -8.21 -24.91
C ALA A 139 5.28 -9.14 -24.78
N VAL A 140 4.69 -9.27 -23.57
CA VAL A 140 3.47 -10.04 -23.36
C VAL A 140 2.29 -9.40 -24.07
N TYR A 141 2.16 -8.07 -24.01
CA TYR A 141 1.09 -7.33 -24.66
C TYR A 141 1.13 -7.44 -26.18
N ASP A 142 2.32 -7.30 -26.79
CA ASP A 142 2.49 -7.38 -28.25
C ASP A 142 2.17 -8.79 -28.78
N ALA A 143 2.36 -9.83 -27.97
CA ALA A 143 2.08 -11.21 -28.34
C ALA A 143 0.61 -11.64 -28.10
N LYS A 144 -0.26 -10.77 -27.54
CA LYS A 144 -1.59 -11.15 -27.05
C LYS A 144 -2.50 -11.81 -28.08
N ASP A 145 -2.45 -11.36 -29.34
CA ASP A 145 -3.33 -11.87 -30.40
C ASP A 145 -2.94 -13.29 -30.85
N SER A 146 -1.74 -13.76 -30.49
CA SER A 146 -1.28 -15.12 -30.77
C SER A 146 -1.49 -16.09 -29.59
N GLN A 147 -2.09 -15.62 -28.50
CA GLN A 147 -2.31 -16.37 -27.27
C GLN A 147 -3.81 -16.63 -27.05
N ASN A 148 -4.12 -17.73 -26.38
CA ASN A 148 -5.50 -18.07 -26.01
C ASN A 148 -5.81 -17.58 -24.58
N TYR A 149 -5.73 -16.28 -24.33
CA TYR A 149 -6.07 -15.71 -23.04
C TYR A 149 -7.58 -15.74 -22.77
N THR A 150 -7.97 -15.96 -21.49
CA THR A 150 -9.35 -15.74 -21.06
C THR A 150 -9.70 -14.25 -21.12
N GLY A 151 -10.98 -13.91 -21.02
CA GLY A 151 -11.43 -12.51 -20.97
C GLY A 151 -10.82 -11.75 -19.80
N GLU A 152 -10.67 -12.39 -18.63
CA GLU A 152 -10.05 -11.80 -17.44
C GLU A 152 -8.55 -11.59 -17.64
N GLN A 153 -7.85 -12.56 -18.21
CA GLN A 153 -6.41 -12.45 -18.49
C GLN A 153 -6.13 -11.30 -19.46
N LEU A 154 -6.92 -11.22 -20.53
CA LEU A 154 -6.78 -10.14 -21.51
C LEU A 154 -7.06 -8.78 -20.86
N ALA A 155 -8.12 -8.67 -20.06
CA ALA A 155 -8.46 -7.43 -19.36
C ALA A 155 -7.36 -7.01 -18.37
N LEU A 156 -6.77 -7.95 -17.62
CA LEU A 156 -5.66 -7.65 -16.70
C LEU A 156 -4.42 -7.18 -17.48
N LEU A 157 -4.07 -7.87 -18.56
CA LEU A 157 -2.94 -7.49 -19.41
C LEU A 157 -3.11 -6.08 -20.00
N GLU A 158 -4.27 -5.77 -20.56
CA GLU A 158 -4.54 -4.47 -21.16
C GLU A 158 -4.57 -3.35 -20.11
N LYS A 159 -5.18 -3.58 -18.95
CA LYS A 159 -5.15 -2.62 -17.85
C LYS A 159 -3.73 -2.37 -17.36
N THR A 160 -2.94 -3.42 -17.18
CA THR A 160 -1.55 -3.31 -16.74
C THR A 160 -0.72 -2.53 -17.73
N TYR A 161 -0.74 -2.88 -19.02
CA TYR A 161 -0.04 -2.16 -20.06
C TYR A 161 -0.43 -0.67 -20.12
N ASN A 162 -1.73 -0.39 -20.16
CA ASN A 162 -2.25 0.99 -20.21
C ASN A 162 -1.90 1.79 -18.94
N LYS A 163 -1.88 1.16 -17.77
CA LYS A 163 -1.44 1.80 -16.52
C LYS A 163 0.01 2.28 -16.64
N PHE A 164 0.91 1.43 -17.11
CA PHE A 164 2.32 1.80 -17.29
C PHE A 164 2.50 2.91 -18.33
N VAL A 165 1.83 2.81 -19.47
CA VAL A 165 1.86 3.86 -20.51
C VAL A 165 1.41 5.21 -19.96
N ARG A 166 0.28 5.25 -19.25
CA ARG A 166 -0.26 6.47 -18.66
C ARG A 166 0.60 7.03 -17.55
N SER A 167 1.33 6.17 -16.85
CA SER A 167 2.28 6.55 -15.79
C SER A 167 3.66 6.98 -16.33
N GLY A 168 3.82 7.08 -17.65
CA GLY A 168 5.02 7.64 -18.26
C GLY A 168 6.09 6.63 -18.67
N ALA A 169 5.78 5.32 -18.75
CA ALA A 169 6.75 4.30 -19.16
C ALA A 169 7.34 4.52 -20.57
N LEU A 170 6.62 5.19 -21.45
CA LEU A 170 7.06 5.53 -22.81
C LEU A 170 7.79 6.89 -22.92
N LEU A 171 7.87 7.65 -21.84
CA LEU A 171 8.58 8.93 -21.83
C LEU A 171 10.09 8.71 -21.80
N ASP A 172 10.83 9.65 -22.39
CA ASP A 172 12.28 9.72 -22.20
C ASP A 172 12.65 10.09 -20.76
N ALA A 173 13.88 9.85 -20.36
CA ALA A 173 14.34 10.04 -18.99
C ALA A 173 14.15 11.47 -18.48
N ALA A 174 14.30 12.49 -19.35
CA ALA A 174 14.11 13.88 -18.95
C ALA A 174 12.65 14.18 -18.62
N LYS A 175 11.72 13.69 -19.44
CA LYS A 175 10.27 13.85 -19.20
C LYS A 175 9.78 13.00 -18.04
N GLN A 176 10.35 11.81 -17.83
CA GLN A 176 10.06 11.04 -16.62
C GLN A 176 10.47 11.80 -15.36
N GLU A 177 11.62 12.46 -15.35
CA GLU A 177 12.06 13.28 -14.22
C GLU A 177 11.14 14.51 -13.99
N GLU A 178 10.66 15.15 -15.06
CA GLU A 178 9.64 16.20 -14.95
C GLU A 178 8.33 15.67 -14.36
N LEU A 179 7.87 14.51 -14.83
CA LEU A 179 6.66 13.84 -14.31
C LEU A 179 6.79 13.49 -12.84
N ARG A 180 7.94 12.96 -12.40
CA ARG A 180 8.21 12.71 -10.97
C ARG A 180 8.06 13.95 -10.10
N LYS A 181 8.57 15.08 -10.57
CA LYS A 181 8.41 16.37 -9.85
C LYS A 181 6.95 16.78 -9.74
N VAL A 182 6.19 16.62 -10.83
CA VAL A 182 4.75 16.92 -10.83
C VAL A 182 4.01 15.97 -9.87
N ASN A 183 4.30 14.66 -9.88
CA ASN A 183 3.68 13.69 -8.98
C ASN A 183 4.00 14.00 -7.51
N ALA A 184 5.24 14.37 -7.20
CA ALA A 184 5.65 14.76 -5.86
C ALA A 184 4.94 16.02 -5.36
N GLU A 185 4.75 17.02 -6.24
CA GLU A 185 4.02 18.23 -5.90
C GLU A 185 2.51 17.95 -5.76
N LEU A 186 1.94 17.17 -6.66
CA LEU A 186 0.53 16.75 -6.60
C LEU A 186 0.23 16.06 -5.26
N THR A 187 1.05 15.10 -4.82
CA THR A 187 0.89 14.41 -3.53
C THR A 187 0.83 15.40 -2.35
N LYS A 188 1.67 16.44 -2.36
CA LYS A 188 1.64 17.46 -1.30
C LYS A 188 0.39 18.33 -1.35
N VAL A 189 -0.04 18.70 -2.55
CA VAL A 189 -1.24 19.54 -2.74
C VAL A 189 -2.50 18.76 -2.33
N GLU A 190 -2.60 17.50 -2.71
CA GLU A 190 -3.71 16.60 -2.32
C GLU A 190 -3.78 16.44 -0.79
N ALA A 191 -2.66 16.14 -0.13
CA ALA A 191 -2.62 16.04 1.33
C ALA A 191 -3.05 17.34 2.02
N LYS A 192 -2.64 18.49 1.49
CA LYS A 192 -3.04 19.81 2.00
C LYS A 192 -4.53 20.09 1.77
N PHE A 193 -5.05 19.70 0.61
CA PHE A 193 -6.48 19.84 0.30
C PHE A 193 -7.33 19.02 1.27
N ASP A 194 -6.98 17.75 1.49
CA ASP A 194 -7.70 16.86 2.40
C ASP A 194 -7.67 17.38 3.85
N ALA A 195 -6.52 17.87 4.31
CA ALA A 195 -6.39 18.47 5.64
C ALA A 195 -7.26 19.73 5.79
N ASN A 196 -7.29 20.58 4.77
CA ASN A 196 -8.13 21.77 4.76
C ASN A 196 -9.62 21.41 4.73
N LEU A 197 -10.02 20.48 3.87
CA LEU A 197 -11.41 19.99 3.78
C LEU A 197 -11.89 19.45 5.13
N LEU A 198 -11.07 18.62 5.78
CA LEU A 198 -11.39 18.07 7.10
C LEU A 198 -11.56 19.18 8.14
N LYS A 199 -10.66 20.18 8.15
CA LYS A 199 -10.69 21.30 9.06
C LYS A 199 -11.96 22.14 8.85
N GLU A 200 -12.27 22.51 7.62
CA GLU A 200 -13.47 23.30 7.28
C GLU A 200 -14.76 22.54 7.60
N THR A 201 -14.81 21.21 7.31
CA THR A 201 -15.96 20.37 7.64
C THR A 201 -16.21 20.32 9.16
N LYS A 202 -15.12 20.23 9.95
CA LYS A 202 -15.22 20.23 11.42
C LYS A 202 -15.60 21.61 11.99
N ALA A 203 -15.16 22.69 11.33
CA ALA A 203 -15.45 24.05 11.78
C ALA A 203 -16.85 24.54 11.38
N TYR A 204 -17.42 23.95 10.33
CA TYR A 204 -18.75 24.34 9.86
C TYR A 204 -19.84 23.92 10.85
N GLN A 205 -20.65 24.90 11.25
CA GLN A 205 -21.80 24.70 12.11
C GLN A 205 -22.99 25.53 11.60
N LEU A 206 -24.10 24.87 11.33
CA LEU A 206 -25.37 25.54 11.06
C LEU A 206 -26.11 25.78 12.39
N VAL A 207 -26.12 27.03 12.83
CA VAL A 207 -26.89 27.40 14.02
C VAL A 207 -28.31 27.76 13.59
N VAL A 208 -29.30 27.07 14.17
CA VAL A 208 -30.73 27.32 13.93
C VAL A 208 -31.34 27.91 15.20
N GLU A 209 -31.72 29.18 15.15
CA GLU A 209 -32.24 29.93 16.31
C GLU A 209 -33.73 29.85 16.46
N LYS A 210 -34.47 29.49 15.38
CA LYS A 210 -35.94 29.49 15.40
C LYS A 210 -36.48 28.09 15.35
N GLU A 211 -37.41 27.77 16.24
CA GLU A 211 -38.07 26.45 16.28
C GLU A 211 -38.82 26.12 14.99
N GLU A 212 -39.35 27.13 14.29
CA GLU A 212 -40.08 26.95 13.04
C GLU A 212 -39.19 26.40 11.92
N ASP A 213 -37.88 26.69 11.94
CA ASP A 213 -36.88 26.21 10.98
C ASP A 213 -36.49 24.74 11.23
N LEU A 214 -36.83 24.20 12.40
CA LEU A 214 -36.67 22.80 12.77
C LEU A 214 -37.88 21.92 12.39
N LYS A 215 -38.87 22.50 11.69
CA LYS A 215 -40.09 21.80 11.32
C LYS A 215 -39.77 20.65 10.36
N GLY A 216 -40.26 19.46 10.69
CA GLY A 216 -40.00 18.24 9.91
C GLY A 216 -38.80 17.39 10.41
N LEU A 217 -38.00 17.90 11.34
CA LEU A 217 -36.99 17.07 11.99
C LEU A 217 -37.61 16.19 13.08
N PRO A 218 -37.18 14.91 13.18
CA PRO A 218 -37.57 14.04 14.30
C PRO A 218 -37.14 14.64 15.64
N GLN A 219 -37.94 14.39 16.70
CA GLN A 219 -37.69 14.92 18.03
C GLN A 219 -36.29 14.56 18.56
N GLY A 220 -35.82 13.30 18.34
CA GLY A 220 -34.49 12.88 18.78
C GLY A 220 -33.34 13.63 18.10
N GLU A 221 -33.52 14.09 16.86
CA GLU A 221 -32.49 14.89 16.16
C GLU A 221 -32.45 16.34 16.69
N LYS A 222 -33.64 16.90 17.04
CA LYS A 222 -33.71 18.20 17.71
C LYS A 222 -33.02 18.17 19.08
N GLU A 223 -33.23 17.12 19.86
CA GLU A 223 -32.60 16.94 21.18
C GLU A 223 -31.06 16.80 21.07
N LYS A 224 -30.56 16.05 20.10
CA LYS A 224 -29.12 15.93 19.83
C LYS A 224 -28.53 17.27 19.42
N ALA A 225 -29.20 17.99 18.51
CA ALA A 225 -28.74 19.30 18.06
C ALA A 225 -28.69 20.32 19.21
N ALA A 226 -29.74 20.35 20.07
CA ALA A 226 -29.78 21.20 21.25
C ALA A 226 -28.67 20.84 22.27
N ALA A 227 -28.41 19.56 22.49
CA ALA A 227 -27.35 19.12 23.37
C ALA A 227 -25.95 19.52 22.82
N LEU A 228 -25.76 19.45 21.51
CA LEU A 228 -24.54 19.90 20.85
C LEU A 228 -24.37 21.42 20.96
N ALA A 229 -25.41 22.20 20.66
CA ALA A 229 -25.42 23.65 20.78
C ALA A 229 -25.04 24.09 22.21
N LYS A 230 -25.62 23.45 23.20
CA LYS A 230 -25.32 23.72 24.62
C LYS A 230 -23.83 23.39 24.96
N SER A 231 -23.32 22.28 24.46
CA SER A 231 -21.90 21.89 24.68
C SER A 231 -20.91 22.88 24.07
N GLU A 232 -21.34 23.59 23.00
CA GLU A 232 -20.55 24.61 22.26
C GLU A 232 -20.81 26.03 22.77
N GLY A 233 -21.60 26.20 23.87
CA GLY A 233 -21.93 27.50 24.44
C GLY A 233 -22.87 28.37 23.58
N LYS A 234 -23.64 27.73 22.71
CA LYS A 234 -24.63 28.35 21.83
C LYS A 234 -26.01 28.00 22.39
N GLU A 235 -26.59 28.91 23.17
CA GLU A 235 -27.96 28.78 23.72
C GLU A 235 -28.92 29.71 22.98
#